data_275118e46bbed37e91042155f605c51d
#
_entry.id   275118e46bbed37e91042155f605c51d
#
_cell.length_a   1.000
_cell.length_b   1.000
_cell.length_c   1.000
_cell.angle_alpha   90.00
_cell.angle_beta   90.00
_cell.angle_gamma   90.00
#
_symmetry.space_group_name_H-M   'P 1'
#
loop_
_entity.id
_entity.type
_entity.pdbx_description
1 polymer ?
#
loop_
_entity_poly.entity_id
_entity_poly.type
_entity_poly.pdbx_seq_one_letter_code
_entity_poly.pdbx_strand_id
1 'polypeptide(L)'
;MGEEVVYHCPKCLKDHYLSIGWFFRSPATAEAILSGDYGQRAKRNFERHPGKSAMFSYDVFRCSCGYARSKEVMFIFDDDRAPWDVDPERKVVWHNSRCKCPRCGRSMMHANDLPRRIRCNCGAWTDYHQKVCLFD
;
A
#
# COMPACT_ATOMS: atom_id res chain seq x y z
N MET A 1 -6.29 6.69 7.66
CA MET A 1 -6.71 5.64 8.62
C MET A 1 -6.35 4.27 8.07
N GLY A 2 -5.70 3.46 8.85
CA GLY A 2 -5.28 2.14 8.40
C GLY A 2 -5.00 1.20 9.56
N GLU A 3 -4.66 -0.03 9.24
CA GLU A 3 -4.38 -1.05 10.23
C GLU A 3 -3.20 -1.92 9.81
N GLU A 4 -2.50 -2.44 10.80
CA GLU A 4 -1.43 -3.41 10.62
C GLU A 4 -1.79 -4.68 11.38
N VAL A 5 -1.60 -5.81 10.73
CA VAL A 5 -1.90 -7.13 11.31
C VAL A 5 -0.67 -8.03 11.23
N VAL A 6 -0.63 -9.01 12.11
CA VAL A 6 0.42 -10.02 12.13
C VAL A 6 -0.12 -11.40 11.79
N TYR A 7 0.66 -12.13 10.99
CA TYR A 7 0.43 -13.54 10.66
C TYR A 7 1.60 -14.34 11.26
N HIS A 8 1.28 -15.30 12.08
CA HIS A 8 2.28 -16.14 12.73
C HIS A 8 2.38 -17.51 12.04
N CYS A 9 3.58 -17.87 11.57
CA CYS A 9 3.79 -19.19 10.98
C CYS A 9 4.01 -20.22 12.08
N PRO A 10 3.15 -21.25 12.18
CA PRO A 10 3.29 -22.26 13.22
C PRO A 10 4.46 -23.21 12.98
N LYS A 11 4.97 -23.26 11.76
CA LYS A 11 6.06 -24.17 11.38
C LYS A 11 7.44 -23.59 11.66
N CYS A 12 7.71 -22.36 11.18
CA CYS A 12 9.02 -21.72 11.34
C CYS A 12 9.03 -20.64 12.43
N LEU A 13 7.88 -20.35 13.03
CA LEU A 13 7.69 -19.38 14.12
C LEU A 13 7.98 -17.92 13.74
N LYS A 14 8.08 -17.62 12.45
CA LYS A 14 8.23 -16.25 11.98
C LYS A 14 6.90 -15.52 11.93
N ASP A 15 6.97 -14.23 12.18
CA ASP A 15 5.84 -13.33 12.04
C ASP A 15 5.94 -12.55 10.73
N HIS A 16 4.78 -12.36 10.09
CA HIS A 16 4.64 -11.55 8.89
C HIS A 16 3.65 -10.43 9.16
N TYR A 17 3.98 -9.22 8.72
CA TYR A 17 3.16 -8.03 8.95
C TYR A 17 2.61 -7.53 7.64
N LEU A 18 1.32 -7.23 7.62
CA LEU A 18 0.67 -6.56 6.49
C LEU A 18 -0.03 -5.30 6.99
N SER A 19 0.13 -4.23 6.23
CA SER A 19 -0.51 -2.95 6.50
C SER A 19 -1.47 -2.62 5.37
N ILE A 20 -2.63 -2.08 5.71
CA ILE A 20 -3.63 -1.63 4.75
C ILE A 20 -4.25 -0.33 5.23
N GLY A 21 -4.55 0.57 4.30
CA GLY A 21 -5.24 1.82 4.58
C GLY A 21 -4.42 3.06 4.31
N TRP A 22 -5.06 4.19 4.50
CA TRP A 22 -4.45 5.49 4.26
C TRP A 22 -3.59 5.90 5.43
N PHE A 23 -2.48 6.56 5.14
CA PHE A 23 -1.76 7.29 6.16
C PHE A 23 -1.75 8.77 5.80
N PHE A 24 -2.01 9.58 6.81
CA PHE A 24 -2.14 11.01 6.63
C PHE A 24 -0.81 11.70 6.82
N ARG A 25 -0.39 12.35 5.76
CA ARG A 25 0.56 13.43 5.85
C ARG A 25 -0.17 14.62 5.25
N SER A 26 -0.75 15.39 6.11
CA SER A 26 -1.66 16.46 5.73
C SER A 26 -0.94 17.73 5.32
N PRO A 27 -1.48 18.42 4.35
CA PRO A 27 -2.06 17.95 3.10
C PRO A 27 -0.94 17.62 2.10
N ALA A 28 -1.10 16.58 1.32
CA ALA A 28 -0.13 16.21 0.30
C ALA A 28 -0.25 17.13 -0.93
N THR A 29 0.15 18.38 -0.74
CA THR A 29 0.13 19.39 -1.80
C THR A 29 1.33 19.23 -2.73
N ALA A 30 1.21 19.75 -3.96
CA ALA A 30 2.30 19.75 -4.91
C ALA A 30 3.57 20.41 -4.33
N GLU A 31 3.40 21.51 -3.64
CA GLU A 31 4.51 22.24 -3.00
C GLU A 31 5.24 21.36 -1.97
N ALA A 32 4.50 20.73 -1.06
CA ALA A 32 5.08 19.87 -0.04
C ALA A 32 5.79 18.66 -0.64
N ILE A 33 5.21 18.05 -1.68
CA ILE A 33 5.80 16.88 -2.35
C ILE A 33 7.11 17.29 -3.04
N LEU A 34 7.12 18.41 -3.75
CA LEU A 34 8.29 18.87 -4.48
C LEU A 34 9.40 19.40 -3.56
N SER A 35 9.06 19.84 -2.35
CA SER A 35 10.05 20.24 -1.35
C SER A 35 10.74 19.05 -0.68
N GLY A 36 10.27 17.83 -0.92
CA GLY A 36 10.86 16.62 -0.36
C GLY A 36 10.26 16.16 0.97
N ASP A 37 9.18 16.77 1.44
CA ASP A 37 8.54 16.44 2.71
C ASP A 37 8.02 15.00 2.77
N TYR A 38 7.76 14.39 1.60
CA TYR A 38 7.27 13.02 1.46
C TYR A 38 8.34 12.06 0.95
N GLY A 39 9.58 12.49 0.91
CA GLY A 39 10.73 11.70 0.48
C GLY A 39 11.07 11.87 -1.01
N GLN A 40 12.27 11.41 -1.37
CA GLN A 40 12.80 11.60 -2.71
C GLN A 40 12.06 10.78 -3.77
N ARG A 41 11.55 9.62 -3.40
CA ARG A 41 10.79 8.76 -4.32
C ARG A 41 9.47 9.42 -4.73
N ALA A 42 8.74 9.97 -3.76
CA ALA A 42 7.51 10.70 -4.04
C ALA A 42 7.77 11.93 -4.89
N LYS A 43 8.83 12.68 -4.58
CA LYS A 43 9.25 13.85 -5.34
C LYS A 43 9.52 13.49 -6.81
N ARG A 44 10.30 12.44 -7.06
CA ARG A 44 10.61 12.00 -8.43
C ARG A 44 9.36 11.57 -9.20
N ASN A 45 8.47 10.84 -8.55
CA ASN A 45 7.22 10.42 -9.17
C ASN A 45 6.35 11.62 -9.56
N PHE A 46 6.29 12.59 -8.68
CA PHE A 46 5.51 13.80 -8.93
C PHE A 46 6.13 14.67 -10.04
N GLU A 47 7.44 14.74 -10.10
CA GLU A 47 8.14 15.47 -11.19
C GLU A 47 7.90 14.82 -12.56
N ARG A 48 7.81 13.48 -12.61
CA ARG A 48 7.53 12.73 -13.83
C ARG A 48 6.07 12.78 -14.25
N HIS A 49 5.17 12.86 -13.29
CA HIS A 49 3.73 12.80 -13.50
C HIS A 49 3.05 13.95 -12.73
N PRO A 50 3.28 15.20 -13.14
CA PRO A 50 2.82 16.34 -12.35
C PRO A 50 1.30 16.42 -12.26
N GLY A 51 0.83 16.74 -11.07
CA GLY A 51 -0.57 16.97 -10.74
C GLY A 51 -0.71 18.10 -9.73
N LYS A 52 -1.83 18.14 -9.02
CA LYS A 52 -2.08 19.17 -8.01
C LYS A 52 -1.93 18.65 -6.59
N SER A 53 -2.20 17.36 -6.38
CA SER A 53 -2.10 16.74 -5.06
C SER A 53 -1.80 15.27 -5.18
N ALA A 54 -1.50 14.63 -4.04
CA ALA A 54 -1.29 13.20 -3.98
C ALA A 54 -1.88 12.60 -2.71
N MET A 55 -2.14 11.30 -2.78
CA MET A 55 -2.55 10.48 -1.65
C MET A 55 -1.58 9.32 -1.51
N PHE A 56 -1.30 8.94 -0.26
CA PHE A 56 -0.47 7.78 0.06
C PHE A 56 -1.29 6.78 0.86
N SER A 57 -1.15 5.50 0.50
CA SER A 57 -1.81 4.42 1.22
C SER A 57 -0.93 3.18 1.25
N TYR A 58 -1.23 2.27 2.16
CA TYR A 58 -0.73 0.91 2.11
C TYR A 58 -1.80 0.03 1.49
N ASP A 59 -1.47 -0.65 0.40
CA ASP A 59 -2.35 -1.60 -0.27
C ASP A 59 -1.77 -3.00 -0.15
N VAL A 60 -2.64 -3.98 -0.03
CA VAL A 60 -2.25 -5.39 0.05
C VAL A 60 -2.39 -6.03 -1.31
N PHE A 61 -1.38 -6.78 -1.72
CA PHE A 61 -1.34 -7.53 -2.96
C PHE A 61 -1.18 -9.01 -2.67
N ARG A 62 -1.91 -9.83 -3.40
CA ARG A 62 -1.92 -11.28 -3.28
C ARG A 62 -1.49 -11.93 -4.58
N CYS A 63 -0.71 -12.99 -4.47
CA CYS A 63 -0.35 -13.84 -5.59
C CYS A 63 -1.10 -15.17 -5.52
N SER A 64 -1.36 -15.76 -6.69
CA SER A 64 -1.95 -17.11 -6.76
C SER A 64 -1.09 -18.19 -6.09
N CYS A 65 0.22 -17.93 -5.91
CA CYS A 65 1.10 -18.83 -5.18
C CYS A 65 0.93 -18.76 -3.65
N GLY A 66 0.07 -17.87 -3.15
CA GLY A 66 -0.18 -17.67 -1.73
C GLY A 66 0.64 -16.56 -1.08
N TYR A 67 1.64 -16.03 -1.77
CA TYR A 67 2.41 -14.91 -1.26
C TYR A 67 1.54 -13.64 -1.19
N ALA A 68 1.72 -12.87 -0.14
CA ALA A 68 1.06 -11.57 0.01
C ALA A 68 2.04 -10.55 0.59
N ARG A 69 1.86 -9.30 0.22
CA ARG A 69 2.65 -8.20 0.77
C ARG A 69 1.82 -6.93 0.80
N SER A 70 2.17 -6.05 1.71
CA SER A 70 1.72 -4.67 1.65
C SER A 70 2.75 -3.82 0.92
N LYS A 71 2.27 -2.82 0.23
CA LYS A 71 3.09 -1.89 -0.53
C LYS A 71 2.56 -0.48 -0.34
N GLU A 72 3.46 0.46 -0.14
CA GLU A 72 3.12 1.87 -0.16
C GLU A 72 2.80 2.28 -1.59
N VAL A 73 1.60 2.80 -1.81
CA VAL A 73 1.16 3.31 -3.12
C VAL A 73 0.92 4.80 -3.06
N MET A 74 1.24 5.45 -4.17
CA MET A 74 1.02 6.86 -4.37
C MET A 74 0.03 7.06 -5.51
N PHE A 75 -0.98 7.91 -5.27
CA PHE A 75 -1.92 8.35 -6.29
C PHE A 75 -1.74 9.85 -6.49
N ILE A 76 -1.57 10.27 -7.73
CA ILE A 76 -1.46 11.67 -8.08
C ILE A 76 -2.77 12.11 -8.74
N PHE A 77 -3.33 13.21 -8.25
CA PHE A 77 -4.60 13.75 -8.73
C PHE A 77 -4.39 15.10 -9.43
N ASP A 78 -5.32 15.45 -10.32
CA ASP A 78 -5.31 16.76 -10.99
C ASP A 78 -6.17 17.81 -10.28
N ASP A 79 -6.57 17.53 -9.05
CA ASP A 79 -7.29 18.42 -8.16
C ASP A 79 -6.56 18.56 -6.82
N ASP A 80 -7.01 19.48 -5.99
CA ASP A 80 -6.45 19.75 -4.66
C ASP A 80 -7.38 19.30 -3.52
N ARG A 81 -8.31 18.40 -3.81
CA ARG A 81 -9.22 17.85 -2.81
C ARG A 81 -8.46 17.09 -1.73
N ALA A 82 -9.10 16.96 -0.57
CA ALA A 82 -8.57 16.17 0.52
C ALA A 82 -8.32 14.71 0.08
N PRO A 83 -7.26 14.06 0.61
CA PRO A 83 -6.97 12.66 0.26
C PRO A 83 -8.13 11.70 0.49
N TRP A 84 -8.95 11.98 1.49
CA TRP A 84 -10.09 11.15 1.87
C TRP A 84 -11.36 11.41 1.08
N ASP A 85 -11.33 12.30 0.11
CA ASP A 85 -12.46 12.54 -0.78
C ASP A 85 -12.57 11.38 -1.77
N VAL A 86 -13.55 10.51 -1.55
CA VAL A 86 -13.73 9.25 -2.29
C VAL A 86 -14.67 9.38 -3.48
N ASP A 87 -14.69 10.52 -4.14
CA ASP A 87 -15.45 10.70 -5.37
C ASP A 87 -14.97 9.70 -6.43
N PRO A 88 -15.83 8.77 -6.92
CA PRO A 88 -15.43 7.80 -7.91
C PRO A 88 -15.09 8.41 -9.28
N GLU A 89 -15.52 9.63 -9.53
CA GLU A 89 -15.17 10.37 -10.76
C GLU A 89 -13.88 11.15 -10.64
N ARG A 90 -13.23 11.10 -9.48
CA ARG A 90 -11.96 11.78 -9.25
C ARG A 90 -10.89 11.26 -10.20
N LYS A 91 -10.31 12.17 -10.96
CA LYS A 91 -9.33 11.81 -11.98
C LYS A 91 -7.96 11.54 -11.37
N VAL A 92 -7.44 10.34 -11.61
CA VAL A 92 -6.09 9.94 -11.23
C VAL A 92 -5.16 10.19 -12.41
N VAL A 93 -4.17 11.05 -12.22
CA VAL A 93 -3.14 11.32 -13.22
C VAL A 93 -2.18 10.13 -13.33
N TRP A 94 -1.79 9.57 -12.21
CA TRP A 94 -0.84 8.46 -12.14
C TRP A 94 -0.92 7.74 -10.81
N HIS A 95 -0.59 6.45 -10.82
CA HIS A 95 -0.44 5.66 -9.60
C HIS A 95 0.58 4.53 -9.83
N ASN A 96 1.18 4.07 -8.75
CA ASN A 96 2.14 2.98 -8.77
C ASN A 96 1.60 1.69 -8.15
N SER A 97 0.32 1.41 -8.35
CA SER A 97 -0.36 0.28 -7.72
C SER A 97 -0.16 -1.07 -8.40
N ARG A 98 0.89 -1.23 -9.20
CA ARG A 98 1.26 -2.52 -9.79
C ARG A 98 2.34 -3.19 -8.96
N CYS A 99 2.22 -4.50 -8.81
CA CYS A 99 3.15 -5.27 -8.02
C CYS A 99 3.38 -6.66 -8.63
N LYS A 100 4.65 -7.07 -8.72
CA LYS A 100 5.02 -8.43 -9.13
C LYS A 100 5.40 -9.26 -7.92
N CYS A 101 5.03 -10.53 -7.94
CA CYS A 101 5.40 -11.46 -6.89
C CYS A 101 6.90 -11.75 -6.92
N PRO A 102 7.62 -11.53 -5.82
CA PRO A 102 9.06 -11.81 -5.78
C PRO A 102 9.39 -13.30 -5.81
N ARG A 103 8.40 -14.17 -5.57
CA ARG A 103 8.61 -15.64 -5.60
C ARG A 103 8.45 -16.22 -7.00
N CYS A 104 7.37 -15.86 -7.69
CA CYS A 104 7.04 -16.50 -8.96
C CYS A 104 7.05 -15.55 -10.15
N GLY A 105 7.28 -14.26 -9.95
CA GLY A 105 7.35 -13.26 -11.00
C GLY A 105 6.03 -12.88 -11.65
N ARG A 106 4.91 -13.50 -11.23
CA ARG A 106 3.58 -13.17 -11.78
C ARG A 106 3.10 -11.84 -11.24
N SER A 107 2.21 -11.18 -11.98
CA SER A 107 1.52 -10.00 -11.48
C SER A 107 0.62 -10.37 -10.31
N MET A 108 0.74 -9.63 -9.23
CA MET A 108 -0.09 -9.81 -8.04
C MET A 108 -1.42 -9.09 -8.21
N MET A 109 -2.46 -9.62 -7.58
CA MET A 109 -3.77 -8.99 -7.56
C MET A 109 -3.92 -8.09 -6.35
N HIS A 110 -4.52 -6.94 -6.55
CA HIS A 110 -4.89 -6.04 -5.48
C HIS A 110 -5.97 -6.68 -4.61
N ALA A 111 -5.76 -6.71 -3.30
CA ALA A 111 -6.72 -7.23 -2.35
C ALA A 111 -7.45 -6.08 -1.66
N ASN A 112 -8.77 -6.15 -1.60
CA ASN A 112 -9.58 -5.12 -0.93
C ASN A 112 -9.54 -5.27 0.58
N ASP A 113 -9.29 -6.49 1.07
CA ASP A 113 -9.25 -6.80 2.48
C ASP A 113 -7.99 -7.58 2.83
N LEU A 114 -7.65 -7.58 4.12
CA LEU A 114 -6.57 -8.41 4.63
C LEU A 114 -6.93 -9.88 4.46
N PRO A 115 -6.06 -10.71 3.85
CA PRO A 115 -6.33 -12.13 3.68
C PRO A 115 -6.36 -12.84 5.04
N ARG A 116 -7.17 -13.91 5.13
CA ARG A 116 -7.23 -14.72 6.36
C ARG A 116 -5.93 -15.45 6.60
N ARG A 117 -5.26 -15.86 5.53
CA ARG A 117 -3.97 -16.55 5.61
C ARG A 117 -3.10 -16.20 4.42
N ILE A 118 -1.82 -16.30 4.64
CA ILE A 118 -0.80 -16.07 3.62
C ILE A 118 0.20 -17.22 3.64
N ARG A 119 0.98 -17.36 2.60
CA ARG A 119 1.99 -18.41 2.54
C ARG A 119 3.33 -17.88 3.03
N CYS A 120 3.86 -18.52 4.07
CA CYS A 120 5.18 -18.18 4.61
C CYS A 120 6.29 -18.56 3.61
N ASN A 121 7.47 -17.97 3.78
CA ASN A 121 8.65 -18.31 2.98
C ASN A 121 9.06 -19.78 3.14
N CYS A 122 8.72 -20.41 4.26
CA CYS A 122 8.97 -21.84 4.47
C CYS A 122 7.99 -22.75 3.72
N GLY A 123 6.99 -22.19 3.03
CA GLY A 123 5.97 -22.92 2.29
C GLY A 123 4.70 -23.24 3.06
N ALA A 124 4.70 -23.07 4.37
CA ALA A 124 3.51 -23.31 5.20
C ALA A 124 2.52 -22.15 5.08
N TRP A 125 1.22 -22.46 5.20
CA TRP A 125 0.19 -21.45 5.34
C TRP A 125 0.21 -20.86 6.75
N THR A 126 0.12 -19.55 6.85
CA THR A 126 0.09 -18.81 8.11
C THR A 126 -1.25 -18.12 8.26
N ASP A 127 -1.86 -18.28 9.42
CA ASP A 127 -3.16 -17.68 9.69
C ASP A 127 -3.03 -16.29 10.26
N TYR A 128 -4.04 -15.47 10.01
CA TYR A 128 -4.22 -14.20 10.67
C TYR A 128 -4.21 -14.42 12.19
N HIS A 129 -3.29 -13.72 12.85
CA HIS A 129 -3.14 -13.87 14.30
C HIS A 129 -3.88 -12.77 15.06
N GLN A 130 -3.50 -11.53 14.83
CA GLN A 130 -4.14 -10.40 15.51
C GLN A 130 -3.80 -9.07 14.85
N LYS A 131 -4.63 -8.10 15.12
CA LYS A 131 -4.37 -6.70 14.76
C LYS A 131 -3.29 -6.14 15.69
N VAL A 132 -2.25 -5.56 15.12
CA VAL A 132 -1.12 -5.02 15.87
C VAL A 132 -1.37 -3.57 16.24
N CYS A 133 -1.76 -2.76 15.26
CA CYS A 133 -2.03 -1.35 15.50
C CYS A 133 -3.00 -0.77 14.48
N LEU A 134 -3.54 0.40 14.85
CA LEU A 134 -4.28 1.28 13.95
C LEU A 134 -3.42 2.52 13.75
N PHE A 135 -3.39 3.04 12.53
CA PHE A 135 -2.65 4.26 12.22
C PHE A 135 -3.48 5.24 11.41
N ASP A 136 -3.13 6.49 11.51
CA ASP A 136 -3.78 7.58 10.76
C ASP A 136 -2.91 8.07 9.61
#